data_23b9d2d63ed2bf4ea7040611e94f4d89
#
_entry.id   23b9d2d63ed2bf4ea7040611e94f4d89
#
_cell.length_a   1.000
_cell.length_b   1.000
_cell.length_c   1.000
_cell.angle_alpha   90.00
_cell.angle_beta   90.00
_cell.angle_gamma   90.00
#
_symmetry.space_group_name_H-M   'P 1'
#
loop_
_entity.id
_entity.type
_entity.pdbx_description
1 polymer ?
#
loop_
_entity_poly.entity_id
_entity_poly.type
_entity_poly.pdbx_seq_one_letter_code
_entity_poly.pdbx_strand_id
1 'polypeptide(L)'
;MKRTTIMSLMTVVALALAGCATTKNGDQDEQAPVSDIAFFARTTGEHPDKSADSELQELIASVKPGYTQGSYTDEETGLTVPYNLYLPPDYEASKSYPMVVFIGDATTAGTDMDYPLTQGWGGLIWASGDAECIVLNPVYPDVVIDDHDAYTVTDYVKLTPRLIGEVAGTYSVETDRIYGTGQSMGAMTTLYLASNYPDLYAAVLIVDGQWPAGQLPEVASQHIIYIAAGGDDKAAAGQEELKQYLTEKGVGYGEISQLDAQADRDSLNGQVQTMLDEGNAINFITWASGTVMQGVSSNITSEHMASFDYGYKLSAVRNWILSQTK
;
A
#
# COMPACT_ATOMS: atom_id res chain seq x y z
N MET A 1 -27.42 43.67 56.09
CA MET A 1 -27.54 45.04 55.51
C MET A 1 -27.21 45.00 54.02
N LYS A 2 -28.19 45.53 53.24
CA LYS A 2 -28.13 45.94 51.81
C LYS A 2 -27.73 44.83 50.80
N ARG A 3 -28.64 44.16 50.18
CA ARG A 3 -29.41 44.22 48.92
C ARG A 3 -28.87 45.22 47.91
N THR A 4 -28.51 44.77 46.72
CA THR A 4 -28.85 45.43 45.47
C THR A 4 -28.97 44.44 44.31
N THR A 5 -30.15 44.37 43.75
CA THR A 5 -30.64 43.68 42.58
C THR A 5 -30.50 44.63 41.39
N ILE A 6 -30.10 44.13 40.21
CA ILE A 6 -30.40 44.71 38.90
C ILE A 6 -30.52 43.53 37.91
N MET A 7 -31.60 43.18 37.52
CA MET A 7 -32.65 43.35 36.51
C MET A 7 -32.11 43.57 35.09
N SER A 8 -32.32 42.51 34.30
CA SER A 8 -33.06 42.45 33.02
C SER A 8 -32.62 43.28 31.81
N LEU A 9 -32.41 42.63 30.68
CA LEU A 9 -33.16 42.97 29.47
C LEU A 9 -33.15 41.81 28.45
N MET A 10 -34.32 41.21 28.25
CA MET A 10 -34.68 40.41 27.08
C MET A 10 -34.93 41.37 25.90
N THR A 11 -34.42 41.02 24.72
CA THR A 11 -35.02 41.55 23.47
C THR A 11 -35.31 40.40 22.55
N VAL A 12 -36.59 40.09 22.43
CA VAL A 12 -37.23 39.24 21.42
C VAL A 12 -37.42 40.11 20.19
N VAL A 13 -36.94 39.67 19.05
CA VAL A 13 -37.44 40.17 17.75
C VAL A 13 -37.91 38.94 16.95
N ALA A 14 -39.19 38.81 16.86
CA ALA A 14 -39.87 37.97 15.90
C ALA A 14 -40.19 38.82 14.68
N LEU A 15 -39.88 38.36 13.50
CA LEU A 15 -40.56 38.83 12.28
C LEU A 15 -40.79 37.69 11.28
N ALA A 16 -41.93 37.68 10.83
CA ALA A 16 -42.85 36.84 10.13
C ALA A 16 -42.49 36.43 8.71
N LEU A 17 -43.02 35.30 8.38
CA LEU A 17 -43.40 34.66 7.13
C LEU A 17 -43.76 35.60 5.95
N ALA A 18 -43.21 35.24 4.77
CA ALA A 18 -44.01 35.23 3.52
C ALA A 18 -43.39 34.22 2.57
N GLY A 19 -44.19 33.25 2.17
CA GLY A 19 -43.83 32.19 1.25
C GLY A 19 -43.89 32.63 -0.21
N CYS A 20 -43.24 31.85 -1.04
CA CYS A 20 -43.72 31.48 -2.38
C CYS A 20 -43.02 30.22 -2.85
N ALA A 21 -43.81 29.23 -3.17
CA ALA A 21 -43.38 28.00 -3.79
C ALA A 21 -43.08 28.24 -5.28
N THR A 22 -41.93 27.73 -5.74
CA THR A 22 -41.80 27.27 -7.12
C THR A 22 -40.85 26.09 -7.17
N THR A 23 -41.42 24.97 -7.58
CA THR A 23 -40.73 23.77 -7.99
C THR A 23 -39.78 24.03 -9.17
N LYS A 24 -38.52 23.58 -9.03
CA LYS A 24 -37.74 23.12 -10.19
C LYS A 24 -36.80 22.00 -9.74
N ASN A 25 -37.06 20.83 -10.35
CA ASN A 25 -36.12 19.72 -10.42
C ASN A 25 -34.80 20.22 -11.04
N GLY A 26 -33.72 19.92 -10.39
CA GLY A 26 -32.38 20.02 -10.94
C GLY A 26 -31.55 18.98 -10.18
N ASP A 27 -31.26 17.89 -10.86
CA ASP A 27 -30.24 16.94 -10.44
C ASP A 27 -28.97 17.74 -10.15
N GLN A 28 -28.65 17.87 -8.89
CA GLN A 28 -27.31 18.20 -8.47
C GLN A 28 -26.66 16.87 -8.14
N ASP A 29 -25.76 16.42 -9.01
CA ASP A 29 -24.72 15.48 -8.65
C ASP A 29 -24.05 16.04 -7.40
N GLU A 30 -24.39 15.47 -6.26
CA GLU A 30 -23.70 15.68 -5.00
C GLU A 30 -22.35 14.95 -5.15
N GLN A 31 -21.38 15.63 -5.76
CA GLN A 31 -19.99 15.20 -5.66
C GLN A 31 -19.68 15.09 -4.17
N ALA A 32 -19.43 13.85 -3.72
CA ALA A 32 -18.91 13.62 -2.39
C ALA A 32 -17.72 14.57 -2.15
N PRO A 33 -17.61 15.21 -0.99
CA PRO A 33 -16.50 16.12 -0.73
C PRO A 33 -15.19 15.35 -0.99
N VAL A 34 -14.37 15.89 -1.88
CA VAL A 34 -12.99 15.44 -2.05
C VAL A 34 -12.39 15.50 -0.66
N SER A 35 -12.03 14.35 -0.09
CA SER A 35 -11.57 14.32 1.29
C SER A 35 -10.32 15.22 1.39
N ASP A 36 -10.22 16.01 2.46
CA ASP A 36 -9.03 16.83 2.76
C ASP A 36 -7.73 15.96 2.75
N ILE A 37 -7.89 14.67 2.97
CA ILE A 37 -6.90 13.61 2.93
C ILE A 37 -6.31 13.43 1.52
N ALA A 38 -7.13 13.33 0.48
CA ALA A 38 -6.65 13.22 -0.91
C ALA A 38 -5.86 14.47 -1.34
N PHE A 39 -6.25 15.63 -0.84
CA PHE A 39 -5.52 16.88 -1.06
C PHE A 39 -4.16 16.86 -0.36
N PHE A 40 -4.08 16.39 0.89
CA PHE A 40 -2.84 16.32 1.66
C PHE A 40 -1.84 15.33 1.04
N ALA A 41 -2.28 14.14 0.66
CA ALA A 41 -1.44 13.15 0.00
C ALA A 41 -0.86 13.66 -1.33
N ARG A 42 -1.64 14.41 -2.12
CA ARG A 42 -1.18 15.02 -3.39
C ARG A 42 -0.18 16.18 -3.20
N THR A 43 -0.19 16.83 -2.06
CA THR A 43 0.69 17.98 -1.80
C THR A 43 1.99 17.64 -1.08
N THR A 44 2.09 16.46 -0.47
CA THR A 44 3.24 16.06 0.35
C THR A 44 4.07 14.93 -0.24
N GLY A 45 3.60 14.25 -1.28
CA GLY A 45 4.22 13.06 -1.86
C GLY A 45 4.71 13.28 -3.29
N GLU A 46 5.85 13.94 -3.49
CA GLU A 46 6.55 13.86 -4.76
C GLU A 46 7.45 12.62 -4.77
N HIS A 47 7.35 11.82 -5.83
CA HIS A 47 8.34 10.78 -6.07
C HIS A 47 9.70 11.42 -6.39
N PRO A 48 10.81 10.79 -5.96
CA PRO A 48 12.13 11.16 -6.45
C PRO A 48 12.17 11.10 -7.98
N ASP A 49 12.88 12.02 -8.61
CA ASP A 49 13.19 11.89 -10.03
C ASP A 49 14.12 10.69 -10.25
N LYS A 50 13.58 9.65 -10.88
CA LYS A 50 14.27 8.39 -11.17
C LYS A 50 14.66 8.25 -12.64
N SER A 51 14.62 9.34 -13.40
CA SER A 51 14.98 9.33 -14.83
C SER A 51 16.44 8.91 -15.09
N ALA A 52 17.32 9.10 -14.10
CA ALA A 52 18.72 8.68 -14.13
C ALA A 52 18.95 7.21 -13.67
N ASP A 53 17.96 6.54 -13.10
CA ASP A 53 18.03 5.11 -12.76
C ASP A 53 17.87 4.27 -14.04
N SER A 54 18.99 3.93 -14.69
CA SER A 54 18.99 3.20 -15.96
C SER A 54 18.36 1.81 -15.85
N GLU A 55 18.53 1.12 -14.70
CA GLU A 55 17.91 -0.19 -14.46
C GLU A 55 16.39 -0.07 -14.41
N LEU A 56 15.86 0.97 -13.74
CA LEU A 56 14.42 1.23 -13.70
C LEU A 56 13.89 1.59 -15.10
N GLN A 57 14.61 2.44 -15.86
CA GLN A 57 14.18 2.82 -17.21
C GLN A 57 14.16 1.62 -18.16
N GLU A 58 15.11 0.70 -18.05
CA GLU A 58 15.11 -0.57 -18.80
C GLU A 58 13.95 -1.47 -18.38
N LEU A 59 13.66 -1.55 -17.08
CA LEU A 59 12.54 -2.31 -16.56
C LEU A 59 11.20 -1.74 -17.05
N ILE A 60 11.00 -0.44 -16.99
CA ILE A 60 9.81 0.24 -17.54
C ILE A 60 9.67 -0.07 -19.04
N ALA A 61 10.74 0.08 -19.80
CA ALA A 61 10.70 -0.12 -21.25
C ALA A 61 10.38 -1.57 -21.66
N SER A 62 10.86 -2.55 -20.88
CA SER A 62 10.70 -3.97 -21.20
C SER A 62 9.40 -4.56 -20.65
N VAL A 63 8.94 -4.14 -19.48
CA VAL A 63 7.83 -4.78 -18.75
C VAL A 63 6.49 -4.06 -18.94
N LYS A 64 6.49 -2.72 -18.81
CA LYS A 64 5.25 -1.93 -18.90
C LYS A 64 4.41 -2.23 -20.15
N PRO A 65 4.96 -2.39 -21.36
CA PRO A 65 4.17 -2.70 -22.56
C PRO A 65 3.40 -4.02 -22.50
N GLY A 66 3.77 -4.93 -21.60
CA GLY A 66 3.08 -6.21 -21.38
C GLY A 66 1.83 -6.09 -20.48
N TYR A 67 1.60 -4.95 -19.84
CA TYR A 67 0.41 -4.73 -19.05
C TYR A 67 -0.80 -4.41 -19.93
N THR A 68 -1.93 -4.98 -19.57
CA THR A 68 -3.26 -4.63 -20.07
C THR A 68 -4.06 -3.92 -19.00
N GLN A 69 -5.04 -3.12 -19.40
CA GLN A 69 -5.89 -2.35 -18.48
C GLN A 69 -7.28 -2.95 -18.43
N GLY A 70 -7.82 -3.05 -17.22
CA GLY A 70 -9.16 -3.54 -16.94
C GLY A 70 -9.85 -2.73 -15.85
N SER A 71 -11.07 -3.10 -15.54
CA SER A 71 -11.81 -2.56 -14.39
C SER A 71 -12.71 -3.63 -13.79
N TYR A 72 -12.86 -3.58 -12.49
CA TYR A 72 -13.76 -4.42 -11.72
C TYR A 72 -14.81 -3.55 -11.05
N THR A 73 -16.09 -3.87 -11.28
CA THR A 73 -17.20 -3.25 -10.56
C THR A 73 -17.75 -4.24 -9.55
N ASP A 74 -17.69 -3.88 -8.29
CA ASP A 74 -18.15 -4.71 -7.20
C ASP A 74 -19.67 -4.68 -7.10
N GLU A 75 -20.31 -5.84 -7.21
CA GLU A 75 -21.77 -5.94 -7.21
C GLU A 75 -22.42 -5.55 -5.87
N GLU A 76 -21.68 -5.69 -4.76
CA GLU A 76 -22.17 -5.40 -3.41
C GLU A 76 -22.19 -3.89 -3.12
N THR A 77 -21.15 -3.18 -3.52
CA THR A 77 -20.97 -1.75 -3.23
C THR A 77 -21.29 -0.84 -4.41
N GLY A 78 -21.27 -1.37 -5.63
CA GLY A 78 -21.35 -0.59 -6.87
C GLY A 78 -20.08 0.19 -7.21
N LEU A 79 -19.04 0.08 -6.39
CA LEU A 79 -17.75 0.75 -6.61
C LEU A 79 -16.96 0.07 -7.73
N THR A 80 -16.24 0.88 -8.50
CA THR A 80 -15.38 0.39 -9.59
C THR A 80 -13.92 0.67 -9.28
N VAL A 81 -13.06 -0.37 -9.44
CA VAL A 81 -11.61 -0.26 -9.35
C VAL A 81 -11.00 -0.57 -10.71
N PRO A 82 -10.37 0.41 -11.37
CA PRO A 82 -9.48 0.16 -12.48
C PRO A 82 -8.24 -0.61 -12.04
N TYR A 83 -7.67 -1.43 -12.92
CA TYR A 83 -6.44 -2.16 -12.62
C TYR A 83 -5.58 -2.40 -13.86
N ASN A 84 -4.28 -2.49 -13.66
CA ASN A 84 -3.34 -3.02 -14.62
C ASN A 84 -3.14 -4.51 -14.35
N LEU A 85 -3.09 -5.31 -15.41
CA LEU A 85 -2.86 -6.74 -15.35
C LEU A 85 -1.74 -7.15 -16.29
N TYR A 86 -0.72 -7.81 -15.77
CA TYR A 86 0.32 -8.45 -16.55
C TYR A 86 0.12 -9.96 -16.55
N LEU A 87 0.17 -10.55 -17.72
CA LEU A 87 0.28 -11.99 -17.90
C LEU A 87 1.67 -12.32 -18.44
N PRO A 88 2.31 -13.43 -18.00
CA PRO A 88 3.58 -13.86 -18.59
C PRO A 88 3.50 -13.94 -20.11
N PRO A 89 4.59 -13.64 -20.85
CA PRO A 89 4.56 -13.58 -22.32
C PRO A 89 4.07 -14.90 -22.97
N ASP A 90 4.39 -16.04 -22.35
CA ASP A 90 3.97 -17.37 -22.82
C ASP A 90 2.83 -17.93 -21.95
N TYR A 91 1.91 -17.06 -21.52
CA TYR A 91 0.75 -17.48 -20.73
C TYR A 91 -0.10 -18.53 -21.46
N GLU A 92 -0.32 -19.65 -20.78
CA GLU A 92 -1.18 -20.74 -21.22
C GLU A 92 -2.28 -21.02 -20.18
N ALA A 93 -3.53 -20.97 -20.57
CA ALA A 93 -4.66 -21.24 -19.66
C ALA A 93 -4.66 -22.67 -19.06
N SER A 94 -3.84 -23.56 -19.58
CA SER A 94 -3.65 -24.94 -19.08
C SER A 94 -2.62 -25.07 -17.97
N LYS A 95 -1.81 -24.03 -17.74
CA LYS A 95 -0.84 -23.94 -16.65
C LYS A 95 -1.43 -23.14 -15.49
N SER A 96 -0.82 -23.26 -14.30
CA SER A 96 -1.15 -22.41 -13.15
C SER A 96 0.03 -21.50 -12.83
N TYR A 97 -0.25 -20.26 -12.45
CA TYR A 97 0.75 -19.22 -12.21
C TYR A 97 0.55 -18.58 -10.84
N PRO A 98 1.62 -18.29 -10.11
CA PRO A 98 1.53 -17.44 -8.93
C PRO A 98 1.03 -16.05 -9.33
N MET A 99 0.35 -15.37 -8.42
CA MET A 99 -0.10 -13.99 -8.64
C MET A 99 0.47 -13.06 -7.58
N VAL A 100 1.01 -11.93 -8.01
CA VAL A 100 1.43 -10.84 -7.12
C VAL A 100 0.49 -9.66 -7.27
N VAL A 101 -0.05 -9.19 -6.15
CA VAL A 101 -0.90 -7.99 -6.08
C VAL A 101 -0.04 -6.85 -5.56
N PHE A 102 0.26 -5.87 -6.42
CA PHE A 102 1.00 -4.66 -6.06
C PHE A 102 0.05 -3.50 -5.87
N ILE A 103 0.08 -2.86 -4.71
CA ILE A 103 -0.69 -1.65 -4.41
C ILE A 103 0.27 -0.47 -4.24
N GLY A 104 0.08 0.57 -5.04
CA GLY A 104 0.91 1.78 -5.01
C GLY A 104 0.65 2.65 -3.78
N ASP A 105 1.50 3.66 -3.61
CA ASP A 105 1.33 4.68 -2.58
C ASP A 105 0.19 5.67 -2.90
N ALA A 106 -0.10 6.58 -1.97
CA ALA A 106 -1.21 7.53 -2.08
C ALA A 106 -1.08 8.47 -3.29
N THR A 107 0.13 8.71 -3.80
CA THR A 107 0.32 9.56 -4.99
C THR A 107 -0.18 8.93 -6.28
N THR A 108 -0.36 7.60 -6.28
CA THR A 108 -0.90 6.86 -7.42
C THR A 108 -2.43 6.86 -7.46
N ALA A 109 -3.09 7.24 -6.39
CA ALA A 109 -4.55 7.29 -6.31
C ALA A 109 -5.12 8.41 -7.20
N GLY A 110 -6.17 8.10 -7.96
CA GLY A 110 -6.82 9.04 -8.87
C GLY A 110 -5.95 9.50 -10.05
N THR A 111 -4.91 8.75 -10.39
CA THR A 111 -4.02 9.05 -11.53
C THR A 111 -4.37 8.23 -12.76
N ASP A 112 -3.70 8.53 -13.88
CA ASP A 112 -3.77 7.69 -15.06
C ASP A 112 -3.24 6.28 -14.75
N MET A 113 -3.83 5.27 -15.40
CA MET A 113 -3.52 3.85 -15.20
C MET A 113 -2.02 3.52 -15.36
N ASP A 114 -1.33 4.24 -16.22
CA ASP A 114 0.09 4.05 -16.48
C ASP A 114 1.00 4.60 -15.39
N TYR A 115 0.50 5.54 -14.59
CA TYR A 115 1.33 6.26 -13.62
C TYR A 115 2.00 5.32 -12.60
N PRO A 116 1.30 4.38 -11.93
CA PRO A 116 1.92 3.47 -10.97
C PRO A 116 3.04 2.60 -11.57
N LEU A 117 2.98 2.34 -12.89
CA LEU A 117 3.96 1.54 -13.63
C LEU A 117 5.20 2.34 -14.06
N THR A 118 5.32 3.60 -13.64
CA THR A 118 6.45 4.48 -14.00
C THR A 118 7.16 5.07 -12.78
N GLN A 119 6.61 4.87 -11.58
CA GLN A 119 7.11 5.56 -10.38
C GLN A 119 8.16 4.76 -9.61
N GLY A 120 8.37 3.49 -9.91
CA GLY A 120 9.35 2.66 -9.21
C GLY A 120 9.29 1.18 -9.57
N TRP A 121 10.04 0.41 -8.85
CA TRP A 121 10.25 -1.01 -9.08
C TRP A 121 9.05 -1.88 -8.70
N GLY A 122 8.29 -1.47 -7.66
CA GLY A 122 7.32 -2.32 -6.98
C GLY A 122 6.26 -2.95 -7.89
N GLY A 123 5.75 -2.21 -8.88
CA GLY A 123 4.75 -2.71 -9.82
C GLY A 123 5.32 -3.49 -11.01
N LEU A 124 6.64 -3.47 -11.22
CA LEU A 124 7.26 -3.99 -12.44
C LEU A 124 8.13 -5.23 -12.20
N ILE A 125 8.84 -5.27 -11.08
CA ILE A 125 9.89 -6.28 -10.85
C ILE A 125 9.36 -7.71 -10.86
N TRP A 126 8.14 -7.93 -10.40
CA TRP A 126 7.49 -9.24 -10.35
C TRP A 126 7.17 -9.82 -11.73
N ALA A 127 7.09 -8.92 -12.74
CA ALA A 127 6.88 -9.28 -14.15
C ALA A 127 8.18 -9.45 -14.93
N SER A 128 9.34 -9.19 -14.31
CA SER A 128 10.65 -9.16 -15.00
C SER A 128 11.39 -10.49 -15.07
N GLY A 129 10.82 -11.59 -14.54
CA GLY A 129 11.34 -12.92 -14.85
C GLY A 129 12.04 -13.69 -13.74
N ASP A 130 12.02 -13.26 -12.47
CA ASP A 130 12.45 -14.13 -11.36
C ASP A 130 11.51 -15.37 -11.24
N ALA A 131 10.24 -15.21 -11.62
CA ALA A 131 9.26 -16.27 -11.81
C ALA A 131 8.20 -15.84 -12.83
N GLU A 132 7.56 -16.79 -13.52
CA GLU A 132 6.41 -16.51 -14.40
C GLU A 132 5.19 -16.15 -13.53
N CYS A 133 5.03 -14.88 -13.15
CA CYS A 133 3.94 -14.42 -12.31
C CYS A 133 2.88 -13.65 -13.12
N ILE A 134 1.61 -13.80 -12.74
CA ILE A 134 0.57 -12.83 -13.03
C ILE A 134 0.77 -11.66 -12.06
N VAL A 135 0.70 -10.41 -12.56
CA VAL A 135 0.79 -9.24 -11.67
C VAL A 135 -0.48 -8.41 -11.79
N LEU A 136 -1.16 -8.19 -10.67
CA LEU A 136 -2.34 -7.36 -10.56
C LEU A 136 -1.97 -6.05 -9.83
N ASN A 137 -2.22 -4.92 -10.48
CA ASN A 137 -2.02 -3.60 -9.87
C ASN A 137 -3.33 -2.80 -9.87
N PRO A 138 -4.11 -2.82 -8.79
CA PRO A 138 -5.26 -1.95 -8.61
C PRO A 138 -4.84 -0.47 -8.62
N VAL A 139 -5.57 0.38 -9.35
CA VAL A 139 -5.38 1.83 -9.36
C VAL A 139 -6.62 2.47 -8.75
N TYR A 140 -6.55 2.74 -7.47
CA TYR A 140 -7.70 3.28 -6.75
C TYR A 140 -8.01 4.72 -7.19
N PRO A 141 -9.31 5.10 -7.27
CA PRO A 141 -9.70 6.45 -7.69
C PRO A 141 -9.39 7.52 -6.64
N ASP A 142 -9.18 7.15 -5.39
CA ASP A 142 -8.83 8.02 -4.27
C ASP A 142 -7.97 7.27 -3.24
N VAL A 143 -7.49 7.97 -2.20
CA VAL A 143 -6.84 7.37 -1.05
C VAL A 143 -7.81 6.43 -0.34
N VAL A 144 -7.40 5.18 -0.14
CA VAL A 144 -8.31 4.12 0.32
C VAL A 144 -8.14 3.73 1.79
N ILE A 145 -7.01 4.09 2.38
CA ILE A 145 -6.68 3.84 3.77
C ILE A 145 -5.86 5.01 4.30
N ASP A 146 -6.10 5.44 5.52
CA ASP A 146 -5.46 6.64 6.09
C ASP A 146 -5.13 6.45 7.56
N ASP A 147 -3.91 6.83 7.92
CA ASP A 147 -3.32 6.72 9.26
C ASP A 147 -3.24 8.05 10.03
N HIS A 148 -3.83 9.16 9.50
CA HIS A 148 -3.64 10.46 10.13
C HIS A 148 -4.46 10.64 11.41
N ASP A 149 -5.79 10.71 11.31
CA ASP A 149 -6.58 11.08 12.49
C ASP A 149 -7.41 9.94 13.09
N ALA A 150 -7.92 9.02 12.27
CA ALA A 150 -8.91 8.05 12.70
C ALA A 150 -8.67 6.62 12.19
N TYR A 151 -7.54 6.36 11.54
CA TYR A 151 -7.25 5.06 10.90
C TYR A 151 -8.43 4.58 10.06
N THR A 152 -8.74 5.33 9.01
CA THR A 152 -9.90 5.09 8.15
C THR A 152 -9.60 4.02 7.11
N VAL A 153 -10.51 3.07 6.96
CA VAL A 153 -10.48 2.02 5.92
C VAL A 153 -11.74 2.15 5.07
N THR A 154 -11.58 2.44 3.79
CA THR A 154 -12.71 2.60 2.87
C THR A 154 -13.22 1.25 2.35
N ASP A 155 -14.38 1.28 1.69
CA ASP A 155 -14.93 0.07 1.06
C ASP A 155 -14.09 -0.40 -0.14
N TYR A 156 -13.23 0.45 -0.72
CA TYR A 156 -12.26 0.05 -1.73
C TYR A 156 -11.26 -0.99 -1.20
N VAL A 157 -10.81 -0.86 0.04
CA VAL A 157 -9.95 -1.89 0.68
C VAL A 157 -10.73 -3.19 0.86
N LYS A 158 -11.97 -3.11 1.34
CA LYS A 158 -12.81 -4.28 1.62
C LYS A 158 -13.25 -5.04 0.36
N LEU A 159 -13.38 -4.37 -0.78
CA LEU A 159 -13.70 -5.02 -2.06
C LEU A 159 -12.47 -5.63 -2.76
N THR A 160 -11.25 -5.23 -2.38
CA THR A 160 -10.01 -5.71 -3.01
C THR A 160 -9.88 -7.24 -3.00
N PRO A 161 -10.23 -7.98 -1.93
CA PRO A 161 -10.26 -9.45 -1.98
C PRO A 161 -11.19 -10.01 -3.06
N ARG A 162 -12.31 -9.34 -3.36
CA ARG A 162 -13.24 -9.77 -4.41
C ARG A 162 -12.68 -9.51 -5.81
N LEU A 163 -11.99 -8.38 -6.02
CA LEU A 163 -11.24 -8.13 -7.25
C LEU A 163 -10.16 -9.22 -7.47
N ILE A 164 -9.40 -9.56 -6.42
CA ILE A 164 -8.39 -10.64 -6.47
C ILE A 164 -9.05 -11.97 -6.84
N GLY A 165 -10.19 -12.30 -6.22
CA GLY A 165 -10.98 -13.48 -6.52
C GLY A 165 -11.51 -13.50 -7.96
N GLU A 166 -11.98 -12.38 -8.51
CA GLU A 166 -12.43 -12.25 -9.90
C GLU A 166 -11.29 -12.53 -10.89
N VAL A 167 -10.13 -11.94 -10.66
CA VAL A 167 -8.94 -12.19 -11.49
C VAL A 167 -8.49 -13.65 -11.38
N ALA A 168 -8.47 -14.21 -10.16
CA ALA A 168 -8.11 -15.61 -9.95
C ALA A 168 -9.12 -16.61 -10.57
N GLY A 169 -10.39 -16.22 -10.68
CA GLY A 169 -11.42 -17.01 -11.36
C GLY A 169 -11.38 -16.89 -12.88
N THR A 170 -10.86 -15.79 -13.40
CA THR A 170 -10.78 -15.53 -14.85
C THR A 170 -9.49 -16.09 -15.47
N TYR A 171 -8.39 -16.04 -14.74
CA TYR A 171 -7.08 -16.48 -15.21
C TYR A 171 -6.60 -17.69 -14.40
N SER A 172 -5.61 -18.40 -14.95
CA SER A 172 -5.06 -19.62 -14.34
C SER A 172 -4.13 -19.32 -13.16
N VAL A 173 -4.67 -18.72 -12.11
CA VAL A 173 -3.95 -18.40 -10.89
C VAL A 173 -3.84 -19.64 -9.98
N GLU A 174 -2.64 -19.88 -9.46
CA GLU A 174 -2.39 -20.82 -8.38
C GLU A 174 -2.83 -20.19 -7.05
N THR A 175 -4.05 -20.51 -6.60
CA THR A 175 -4.70 -19.80 -5.48
C THR A 175 -3.97 -19.91 -4.15
N ASP A 176 -3.13 -20.93 -3.99
CA ASP A 176 -2.27 -21.10 -2.81
C ASP A 176 -0.99 -20.26 -2.88
N ARG A 177 -0.76 -19.58 -4.01
CA ARG A 177 0.41 -18.74 -4.26
C ARG A 177 0.01 -17.35 -4.75
N ILE A 178 -0.86 -16.69 -3.99
CA ILE A 178 -1.20 -15.29 -4.16
C ILE A 178 -0.41 -14.49 -3.13
N TYR A 179 0.30 -13.48 -3.57
CA TYR A 179 1.17 -12.66 -2.74
C TYR A 179 0.72 -11.21 -2.78
N GLY A 180 0.82 -10.51 -1.63
CA GLY A 180 0.53 -9.09 -1.54
C GLY A 180 1.79 -8.28 -1.37
N THR A 181 1.86 -7.12 -2.00
CA THR A 181 2.90 -6.13 -1.73
C THR A 181 2.40 -4.72 -1.99
N GLY A 182 3.02 -3.78 -1.33
CA GLY A 182 2.74 -2.37 -1.53
C GLY A 182 3.70 -1.47 -0.77
N GLN A 183 3.63 -0.20 -1.09
CA GLN A 183 4.42 0.85 -0.47
C GLN A 183 3.51 1.94 0.10
N SER A 184 3.86 2.52 1.28
CA SER A 184 3.07 3.58 1.92
C SER A 184 1.60 3.19 2.09
N MET A 185 0.65 3.89 1.49
CA MET A 185 -0.77 3.54 1.46
C MET A 185 -0.99 2.08 1.02
N GLY A 186 -0.27 1.63 0.00
CA GLY A 186 -0.36 0.24 -0.48
C GLY A 186 0.18 -0.77 0.51
N ALA A 187 1.23 -0.41 1.27
CA ALA A 187 1.75 -1.24 2.35
C ALA A 187 0.74 -1.37 3.49
N MET A 188 0.13 -0.25 3.92
CA MET A 188 -0.94 -0.24 4.92
C MET A 188 -2.12 -1.12 4.48
N THR A 189 -2.55 -0.94 3.22
CA THR A 189 -3.64 -1.74 2.63
C THR A 189 -3.31 -3.22 2.61
N THR A 190 -2.10 -3.58 2.17
CA THR A 190 -1.65 -4.99 2.10
C THR A 190 -1.57 -5.62 3.50
N LEU A 191 -1.02 -4.90 4.48
CA LEU A 191 -0.93 -5.37 5.87
C LEU A 191 -2.31 -5.56 6.50
N TYR A 192 -3.22 -4.59 6.29
CA TYR A 192 -4.60 -4.70 6.73
C TYR A 192 -5.31 -5.91 6.10
N LEU A 193 -5.17 -6.09 4.79
CA LEU A 193 -5.79 -7.21 4.07
C LEU A 193 -5.23 -8.55 4.53
N ALA A 194 -3.91 -8.69 4.67
CA ALA A 194 -3.29 -9.92 5.14
C ALA A 194 -3.80 -10.34 6.51
N SER A 195 -4.00 -9.38 7.41
CA SER A 195 -4.46 -9.65 8.76
C SER A 195 -5.97 -9.89 8.88
N ASN A 196 -6.80 -9.16 8.11
CA ASN A 196 -8.25 -9.25 8.21
C ASN A 196 -8.86 -10.31 7.27
N TYR A 197 -8.08 -10.79 6.28
CA TYR A 197 -8.44 -11.86 5.36
C TYR A 197 -7.28 -12.88 5.32
N PRO A 198 -7.09 -13.68 6.38
CA PRO A 198 -5.87 -14.47 6.61
C PRO A 198 -5.60 -15.52 5.52
N ASP A 199 -6.63 -15.95 4.78
CA ASP A 199 -6.51 -16.88 3.67
C ASP A 199 -6.27 -16.19 2.31
N LEU A 200 -6.11 -14.86 2.28
CA LEU A 200 -5.98 -14.13 1.02
C LEU A 200 -4.60 -14.33 0.39
N TYR A 201 -3.55 -14.14 1.16
CA TYR A 201 -2.17 -14.16 0.69
C TYR A 201 -1.37 -15.33 1.30
N ALA A 202 -0.45 -15.90 0.52
CA ALA A 202 0.54 -16.84 1.02
C ALA A 202 1.68 -16.13 1.77
N ALA A 203 2.05 -14.93 1.32
CA ALA A 203 2.99 -14.05 1.99
C ALA A 203 2.79 -12.60 1.53
N VAL A 204 3.31 -11.65 2.32
CA VAL A 204 3.26 -10.24 1.99
C VAL A 204 4.61 -9.53 2.20
N LEU A 205 4.89 -8.57 1.31
CA LEU A 205 5.99 -7.62 1.43
C LEU A 205 5.43 -6.23 1.72
N ILE A 206 5.73 -5.70 2.89
CA ILE A 206 5.28 -4.40 3.37
C ILE A 206 6.46 -3.42 3.27
N VAL A 207 6.30 -2.34 2.52
CA VAL A 207 7.36 -1.34 2.31
C VAL A 207 6.89 0.03 2.82
N ASP A 208 7.52 0.50 3.89
CA ASP A 208 7.28 1.81 4.51
C ASP A 208 5.80 2.15 4.70
N GLY A 209 5.07 1.30 5.41
CA GLY A 209 3.68 1.55 5.79
C GLY A 209 3.33 0.79 7.06
N GLN A 210 2.58 1.40 7.95
CA GLN A 210 2.21 0.85 9.26
C GLN A 210 0.69 0.82 9.44
N TRP A 211 0.24 -0.04 10.35
CA TRP A 211 -1.14 -0.05 10.81
C TRP A 211 -1.18 -0.47 12.27
N PRO A 212 -2.09 0.09 13.10
CA PRO A 212 -2.13 -0.24 14.52
C PRO A 212 -2.25 -1.74 14.77
N ALA A 213 -1.33 -2.31 15.53
CA ALA A 213 -1.29 -3.75 15.78
C ALA A 213 -2.60 -4.28 16.42
N GLY A 214 -3.30 -3.44 17.19
CA GLY A 214 -4.61 -3.76 17.76
C GLY A 214 -5.74 -3.92 16.74
N GLN A 215 -5.54 -3.50 15.48
CA GLN A 215 -6.47 -3.66 14.37
C GLN A 215 -6.04 -4.75 13.37
N LEU A 216 -5.02 -5.53 13.73
CA LEU A 216 -4.44 -6.60 12.92
C LEU A 216 -4.64 -7.98 13.61
N PRO A 217 -5.88 -8.53 13.60
CA PRO A 217 -6.24 -9.69 14.43
C PRO A 217 -5.42 -10.95 14.12
N GLU A 218 -5.15 -11.23 12.85
CA GLU A 218 -4.47 -12.46 12.39
C GLU A 218 -3.04 -12.23 11.89
N VAL A 219 -2.45 -11.06 12.17
CA VAL A 219 -1.10 -10.71 11.68
C VAL A 219 -0.03 -11.69 12.16
N ALA A 220 -0.19 -12.23 13.36
CA ALA A 220 0.77 -13.16 13.97
C ALA A 220 0.84 -14.54 13.27
N SER A 221 -0.13 -14.88 12.43
CA SER A 221 -0.19 -16.13 11.67
C SER A 221 0.28 -15.97 10.22
N GLN A 222 0.66 -14.76 9.80
CA GLN A 222 1.00 -14.47 8.41
C GLN A 222 2.51 -14.64 8.13
N HIS A 223 2.84 -14.83 6.85
CA HIS A 223 4.21 -14.75 6.35
C HIS A 223 4.48 -13.32 5.88
N ILE A 224 5.39 -12.60 6.54
CA ILE A 224 5.61 -11.17 6.33
C ILE A 224 7.10 -10.86 6.21
N ILE A 225 7.48 -10.08 5.20
CA ILE A 225 8.67 -9.24 5.24
C ILE A 225 8.20 -7.80 5.35
N TYR A 226 8.62 -7.09 6.40
CA TYR A 226 8.30 -5.70 6.62
C TYR A 226 9.58 -4.86 6.59
N ILE A 227 9.68 -3.99 5.59
CA ILE A 227 10.84 -3.11 5.36
C ILE A 227 10.45 -1.68 5.67
N ALA A 228 11.28 -0.97 6.44
CA ALA A 228 11.11 0.45 6.72
C ALA A 228 12.43 1.21 6.64
N ALA A 229 12.40 2.48 6.25
CA ALA A 229 13.51 3.39 6.42
C ALA A 229 13.65 3.81 7.89
N GLY A 230 14.86 3.83 8.40
CA GLY A 230 15.11 4.18 9.82
C GLY A 230 14.82 5.64 10.17
N GLY A 231 14.76 6.52 9.18
CA GLY A 231 14.37 7.91 9.34
C GLY A 231 12.91 8.19 8.96
N ASP A 232 12.13 7.17 8.62
CA ASP A 232 10.66 7.26 8.53
C ASP A 232 10.06 7.00 9.90
N ASP A 233 9.76 8.07 10.63
CA ASP A 233 9.31 7.99 12.02
C ASP A 233 8.02 7.17 12.17
N LYS A 234 7.11 7.19 11.18
CA LYS A 234 5.87 6.42 11.24
C LYS A 234 6.08 4.94 10.94
N ALA A 235 6.72 4.61 9.83
CA ALA A 235 6.91 3.22 9.42
C ALA A 235 7.86 2.48 10.40
N ALA A 236 8.94 3.13 10.86
CA ALA A 236 9.84 2.57 11.85
C ALA A 236 9.14 2.36 13.21
N ALA A 237 8.34 3.32 13.67
CA ALA A 237 7.54 3.15 14.90
C ALA A 237 6.51 2.05 14.78
N GLY A 238 5.88 1.91 13.60
CA GLY A 238 4.93 0.83 13.32
C GLY A 238 5.59 -0.56 13.33
N GLN A 239 6.83 -0.67 12.85
CA GLN A 239 7.62 -1.91 13.03
C GLN A 239 7.81 -2.24 14.51
N GLU A 240 8.21 -1.27 15.34
CA GLU A 240 8.44 -1.50 16.77
C GLU A 240 7.14 -1.87 17.49
N GLU A 241 6.02 -1.23 17.16
CA GLU A 241 4.69 -1.59 17.70
C GLU A 241 4.34 -3.04 17.36
N LEU A 242 4.53 -3.45 16.09
CA LEU A 242 4.25 -4.82 15.67
C LEU A 242 5.18 -5.84 16.34
N LYS A 243 6.48 -5.55 16.47
CA LYS A 243 7.44 -6.40 17.19
C LYS A 243 7.04 -6.59 18.65
N GLN A 244 6.61 -5.51 19.32
CA GLN A 244 6.10 -5.58 20.68
C GLN A 244 4.86 -6.47 20.75
N TYR A 245 3.89 -6.28 19.86
CA TYR A 245 2.67 -7.09 19.80
C TYR A 245 2.99 -8.58 19.59
N LEU A 246 3.90 -8.92 18.68
CA LEU A 246 4.34 -10.31 18.44
C LEU A 246 5.00 -10.91 19.68
N THR A 247 5.87 -10.14 20.35
CA THR A 247 6.51 -10.55 21.61
C THR A 247 5.49 -10.85 22.68
N GLU A 248 4.47 -10.01 22.85
CA GLU A 248 3.37 -10.22 23.80
C GLU A 248 2.54 -11.49 23.48
N LYS A 249 2.48 -11.85 22.20
CA LYS A 249 1.82 -13.08 21.72
C LYS A 249 2.73 -14.30 21.77
N GLY A 250 4.00 -14.15 22.10
CA GLY A 250 4.98 -15.25 22.10
C GLY A 250 5.37 -15.72 20.70
N VAL A 251 5.24 -14.87 19.68
CA VAL A 251 5.62 -15.16 18.29
C VAL A 251 7.02 -14.61 18.03
N GLY A 252 7.92 -15.48 17.55
CA GLY A 252 9.27 -15.11 17.13
C GLY A 252 9.28 -14.41 15.78
N TYR A 253 10.30 -13.60 15.53
CA TYR A 253 10.53 -12.94 14.25
C TYR A 253 12.03 -12.82 13.95
N GLY A 254 12.36 -12.69 12.64
CA GLY A 254 13.70 -12.34 12.19
C GLY A 254 13.85 -10.82 12.12
N GLU A 255 15.07 -10.31 12.31
CA GLU A 255 15.33 -8.88 12.25
C GLU A 255 16.73 -8.57 11.73
N ILE A 256 16.81 -7.59 10.80
CA ILE A 256 18.03 -6.83 10.51
C ILE A 256 17.72 -5.36 10.69
N SER A 257 18.38 -4.73 11.64
CA SER A 257 18.34 -3.29 11.84
C SER A 257 19.61 -2.62 11.29
N GLN A 258 19.49 -1.35 10.89
CA GLN A 258 20.61 -0.52 10.42
C GLN A 258 21.32 -1.07 9.16
N LEU A 259 20.56 -1.65 8.23
CA LEU A 259 21.10 -2.11 6.95
C LEU A 259 21.43 -0.91 6.07
N ASP A 260 22.66 -0.81 5.57
CA ASP A 260 23.09 0.30 4.71
C ASP A 260 22.54 0.12 3.30
N ALA A 261 21.56 0.95 2.90
CA ALA A 261 20.92 0.88 1.59
C ALA A 261 21.90 1.13 0.41
N GLN A 262 23.09 1.68 0.67
CA GLN A 262 24.13 1.93 -0.34
C GLN A 262 25.16 0.81 -0.43
N ALA A 263 25.07 -0.21 0.41
CA ALA A 263 25.95 -1.35 0.33
C ALA A 263 25.74 -2.12 -0.99
N ASP A 264 26.74 -2.90 -1.36
CA ASP A 264 26.69 -3.77 -2.52
C ASP A 264 25.47 -4.72 -2.47
N ARG A 265 24.73 -4.85 -3.59
CA ARG A 265 23.47 -5.59 -3.65
C ARG A 265 23.64 -7.08 -3.28
N ASP A 266 24.77 -7.71 -3.66
CA ASP A 266 25.04 -9.10 -3.31
C ASP A 266 25.29 -9.24 -1.81
N SER A 267 25.99 -8.28 -1.21
CA SER A 267 26.19 -8.21 0.25
C SER A 267 24.85 -8.05 0.99
N LEU A 268 23.97 -7.16 0.51
CA LEU A 268 22.63 -6.97 1.07
C LEU A 268 21.80 -8.25 0.98
N ASN A 269 21.76 -8.89 -0.18
CA ASN A 269 21.07 -10.16 -0.37
C ASN A 269 21.63 -11.25 0.57
N GLY A 270 22.94 -11.33 0.76
CA GLY A 270 23.57 -12.29 1.67
C GLY A 270 23.19 -12.09 3.13
N GLN A 271 23.11 -10.83 3.58
CA GLN A 271 22.68 -10.50 4.95
C GLN A 271 21.21 -10.83 5.16
N VAL A 272 20.34 -10.45 4.20
CA VAL A 272 18.91 -10.75 4.26
C VAL A 272 18.68 -12.26 4.20
N GLN A 273 19.38 -12.99 3.32
CA GLN A 273 19.26 -14.46 3.25
C GLN A 273 19.66 -15.12 4.58
N THR A 274 20.70 -14.63 5.24
CA THR A 274 21.12 -15.15 6.55
C THR A 274 20.01 -15.03 7.60
N MET A 275 19.30 -13.90 7.64
CA MET A 275 18.13 -13.72 8.52
C MET A 275 16.97 -14.67 8.13
N LEU A 276 16.68 -14.76 6.84
CA LEU A 276 15.56 -15.59 6.35
C LEU A 276 15.81 -17.09 6.58
N ASP A 277 17.07 -17.53 6.59
CA ASP A 277 17.48 -18.92 6.90
C ASP A 277 17.22 -19.31 8.36
N GLU A 278 16.94 -18.35 9.26
CA GLU A 278 16.47 -18.63 10.62
C GLU A 278 15.08 -19.26 10.64
N GLY A 279 14.31 -19.15 9.53
CA GLY A 279 13.02 -19.81 9.35
C GLY A 279 11.84 -19.13 10.04
N ASN A 280 11.97 -17.84 10.40
CA ASN A 280 10.86 -17.07 10.96
C ASN A 280 9.81 -16.76 9.87
N ALA A 281 8.53 -16.82 10.24
CA ALA A 281 7.43 -16.44 9.35
C ALA A 281 7.33 -14.91 9.16
N ILE A 282 7.74 -14.13 10.16
CA ILE A 282 7.70 -12.68 10.15
C ILE A 282 9.12 -12.15 10.27
N ASN A 283 9.50 -11.24 9.37
CA ASN A 283 10.85 -10.73 9.28
C ASN A 283 10.84 -9.20 9.08
N PHE A 284 11.68 -8.51 9.81
CA PHE A 284 11.80 -7.05 9.78
C PHE A 284 13.16 -6.63 9.22
N ILE A 285 13.15 -5.66 8.32
CA ILE A 285 14.34 -5.02 7.77
C ILE A 285 14.21 -3.52 7.99
N THR A 286 15.21 -2.90 8.62
CA THR A 286 15.24 -1.45 8.80
C THR A 286 16.49 -0.89 8.15
N TRP A 287 16.33 0.00 7.18
CA TRP A 287 17.43 0.72 6.57
C TRP A 287 18.06 1.68 7.58
N ALA A 288 19.37 1.80 7.58
CA ALA A 288 20.07 2.79 8.37
C ALA A 288 19.64 4.20 7.92
N SER A 289 19.25 5.04 8.89
CA SER A 289 18.78 6.41 8.62
C SER A 289 19.77 7.20 7.77
N GLY A 290 19.29 7.92 6.79
CA GLY A 290 20.06 8.72 5.84
C GLY A 290 20.61 7.93 4.64
N THR A 291 20.70 6.60 4.71
CA THR A 291 21.31 5.84 3.61
C THR A 291 20.43 5.79 2.37
N VAL A 292 19.11 5.73 2.52
CA VAL A 292 18.13 5.79 1.39
C VAL A 292 18.09 7.14 0.71
N MET A 293 18.58 8.21 1.35
CA MET A 293 18.61 9.57 0.81
C MET A 293 19.82 9.87 -0.07
N GLN A 294 20.80 8.99 -0.17
CA GLN A 294 22.00 9.22 -0.96
C GLN A 294 21.67 9.21 -2.46
N GLY A 295 22.04 10.29 -3.14
CA GLY A 295 21.78 10.45 -4.59
C GLY A 295 20.37 10.88 -4.95
N VAL A 296 19.49 11.08 -3.97
CA VAL A 296 18.11 11.54 -4.19
C VAL A 296 18.11 13.05 -4.49
N SER A 297 17.19 13.48 -5.36
CA SER A 297 17.03 14.90 -5.72
C SER A 297 16.68 15.76 -4.50
N SER A 298 17.18 17.00 -4.46
CA SER A 298 17.11 17.89 -3.29
C SER A 298 15.69 18.35 -2.90
N ASN A 299 14.68 18.11 -3.74
CA ASN A 299 13.28 18.37 -3.44
C ASN A 299 12.67 17.30 -2.54
N ILE A 300 13.29 16.10 -2.44
CA ILE A 300 12.84 15.04 -1.55
C ILE A 300 13.55 15.19 -0.21
N THR A 301 12.76 15.37 0.84
CA THR A 301 13.25 15.56 2.21
C THR A 301 12.86 14.43 3.15
N SER A 302 12.06 13.47 2.68
CA SER A 302 11.56 12.35 3.47
C SER A 302 12.21 11.05 3.05
N GLU A 303 12.77 10.31 3.99
CA GLU A 303 13.25 8.95 3.77
C GLU A 303 12.13 8.02 3.30
N HIS A 304 10.89 8.26 3.73
CA HIS A 304 9.70 7.55 3.29
C HIS A 304 9.62 7.46 1.76
N MET A 305 9.64 8.62 1.08
CA MET A 305 9.51 8.65 -0.38
C MET A 305 10.76 8.14 -1.13
N ALA A 306 11.91 8.14 -0.47
CA ALA A 306 13.18 7.71 -1.05
C ALA A 306 13.43 6.20 -0.94
N SER A 307 12.78 5.51 -0.01
CA SER A 307 13.12 4.13 0.39
C SER A 307 12.50 3.04 -0.49
N PHE A 308 11.37 3.30 -1.14
CA PHE A 308 10.48 2.27 -1.68
C PHE A 308 11.18 1.25 -2.58
N ASP A 309 12.08 1.67 -3.46
CA ASP A 309 12.69 0.77 -4.43
C ASP A 309 13.72 -0.20 -3.83
N TYR A 310 14.36 0.17 -2.72
CA TYR A 310 15.46 -0.61 -2.16
C TYR A 310 15.05 -2.04 -1.79
N GLY A 311 13.88 -2.20 -1.17
CA GLY A 311 13.36 -3.52 -0.79
C GLY A 311 13.03 -4.40 -2.00
N TYR A 312 12.44 -3.80 -3.04
CA TYR A 312 12.08 -4.51 -4.26
C TYR A 312 13.29 -4.99 -5.07
N LYS A 313 14.43 -4.29 -4.98
CA LYS A 313 15.68 -4.67 -5.66
C LYS A 313 16.34 -5.93 -5.08
N LEU A 314 15.97 -6.36 -3.86
CA LEU A 314 16.57 -7.51 -3.18
C LEU A 314 15.96 -8.83 -3.67
N SER A 315 16.74 -9.63 -4.38
CA SER A 315 16.30 -10.96 -4.84
C SER A 315 16.03 -11.93 -3.70
N ALA A 316 16.78 -11.85 -2.58
CA ALA A 316 16.53 -12.67 -1.39
C ALA A 316 15.10 -12.44 -0.84
N VAL A 317 14.64 -11.17 -0.81
CA VAL A 317 13.27 -10.81 -0.40
C VAL A 317 12.25 -11.42 -1.35
N ARG A 318 12.40 -11.20 -2.67
CA ARG A 318 11.46 -11.70 -3.67
C ARG A 318 11.38 -13.22 -3.70
N ASN A 319 12.53 -13.89 -3.63
CA ASN A 319 12.60 -15.36 -3.63
C ASN A 319 11.91 -15.94 -2.40
N TRP A 320 12.11 -15.32 -1.22
CA TRP A 320 11.44 -15.78 -0.01
C TRP A 320 9.91 -15.62 -0.12
N ILE A 321 9.41 -14.47 -0.59
CA ILE A 321 7.98 -14.25 -0.82
C ILE A 321 7.42 -15.33 -1.76
N LEU A 322 8.06 -15.55 -2.91
CA LEU A 322 7.60 -16.50 -3.94
C LEU A 322 7.73 -17.97 -3.52
N SER A 323 8.48 -18.26 -2.46
CA SER A 323 8.64 -19.62 -1.93
C SER A 323 7.54 -20.03 -0.95
N GLN A 324 6.74 -19.08 -0.46
CA GLN A 324 5.68 -19.38 0.50
C GLN A 324 4.42 -19.92 -0.19
N THR A 325 3.69 -20.78 0.52
CA THR A 325 2.38 -21.33 0.10
C THR A 325 1.43 -21.29 1.28
N LYS A 326 0.13 -21.19 1.02
CA LYS A 326 -0.91 -21.32 2.06
C LYS A 326 -0.97 -22.72 2.62
#